data_728ea2e159a7b67fd62daf239dcedbce
#
_entry.id   728ea2e159a7b67fd62daf239dcedbce
#
_cell.length_a   1.000
_cell.length_b   1.000
_cell.length_c   1.000
_cell.angle_alpha   90.00
_cell.angle_beta   90.00
_cell.angle_gamma   90.00
#
_symmetry.space_group_name_H-M   'P 1'
#
loop_
_entity.id
_entity.type
_entity.pdbx_description
1 polymer ?
#
loop_
_entity_poly.entity_id
_entity_poly.type
_entity_poly.pdbx_seq_one_letter_code
_entity_poly.pdbx_strand_id
1 'polypeptide(L)'
;IQALYPDFPVAEPGEFGDFNVAMTSGGLLSRLRGQADFLFEHQRPFGSIPTAQAYAFMEWGMNWCVSLHANEYLKLHAAAVARDGSVMIMPGVPGAGKSTLCAALGLTGWRILSDEHALIQPGTTQVVPLCRPVSLKNESIEVIRSFDPGAIFGPVSKETHKGTVAHMKADLAADSHDTSPLPARIMLFPRYSKEEPQRLGLRRRTTSFILAAYHSFNYSLMGEAGFEAMKALVEGVDCYDLVYQDLDWALQAIGDLHTQSGTP
;
A
#
# COMPACT_ATOMS: atom_id res chain seq x y z
N ILE A 1 0.76 14.99 -10.21
CA ILE A 1 2.03 14.71 -9.49
C ILE A 1 2.28 15.78 -8.44
N GLN A 2 2.39 17.07 -8.78
CA GLN A 2 2.74 18.15 -7.83
C GLN A 2 1.89 18.20 -6.55
N ALA A 3 0.60 17.86 -6.60
CA ALA A 3 -0.26 17.88 -5.42
C ALA A 3 0.00 16.73 -4.43
N LEU A 4 0.54 15.61 -4.91
CA LEU A 4 0.70 14.39 -4.13
C LEU A 4 2.16 14.03 -3.81
N TYR A 5 3.12 14.66 -4.52
CA TYR A 5 4.56 14.46 -4.37
C TYR A 5 5.35 15.76 -4.18
N PRO A 6 4.81 16.81 -3.49
CA PRO A 6 5.51 18.09 -3.45
C PRO A 6 6.82 18.01 -2.66
N ASP A 7 6.85 17.15 -1.65
CA ASP A 7 7.93 17.07 -0.67
C ASP A 7 8.86 15.86 -0.89
N PHE A 8 8.59 15.06 -1.95
CA PHE A 8 9.45 13.92 -2.28
C PHE A 8 10.81 14.39 -2.80
N PRO A 9 11.90 13.73 -2.38
CA PRO A 9 13.24 14.08 -2.87
C PRO A 9 13.31 13.89 -4.39
N VAL A 10 14.01 14.81 -5.05
CA VAL A 10 14.26 14.74 -6.48
C VAL A 10 15.71 14.30 -6.68
N ALA A 11 15.91 13.21 -7.43
CA ALA A 11 17.22 12.71 -7.77
C ALA A 11 18.00 13.70 -8.65
N GLU A 12 19.31 13.77 -8.46
CA GLU A 12 20.19 14.54 -9.33
C GLU A 12 20.34 13.85 -10.70
N PRO A 13 20.61 14.61 -11.78
CA PRO A 13 20.83 14.03 -13.10
C PRO A 13 21.95 12.99 -13.10
N GLY A 14 21.62 11.75 -13.46
CA GLY A 14 22.57 10.63 -13.50
C GLY A 14 22.63 9.80 -12.22
N GLU A 15 21.85 10.13 -11.20
CA GLU A 15 21.68 9.29 -10.03
C GLU A 15 20.93 8.01 -10.39
N PHE A 16 21.31 6.91 -9.74
CA PHE A 16 20.71 5.60 -9.99
C PHE A 16 19.27 5.55 -9.48
N GLY A 17 18.37 4.97 -10.28
CA GLY A 17 17.00 4.67 -9.90
C GLY A 17 16.68 3.21 -10.23
N ASP A 18 16.00 2.52 -9.32
CA ASP A 18 15.63 1.11 -9.49
C ASP A 18 14.74 0.88 -10.71
N PHE A 19 13.88 1.84 -11.03
CA PHE A 19 12.93 1.76 -12.15
C PHE A 19 12.86 3.08 -12.89
N ASN A 20 12.99 3.02 -14.21
CA ASN A 20 12.82 4.19 -15.07
C ASN A 20 11.44 4.14 -15.71
N VAL A 21 10.51 4.95 -15.21
CA VAL A 21 9.12 4.99 -15.67
C VAL A 21 8.75 6.37 -16.18
N ALA A 22 7.89 6.42 -17.20
CA ALA A 22 7.36 7.67 -17.72
C ALA A 22 5.92 7.51 -18.23
N MET A 23 5.18 8.61 -18.20
CA MET A 23 3.93 8.75 -18.94
C MET A 23 4.15 9.69 -20.13
N THR A 24 3.76 9.25 -21.31
CA THR A 24 3.88 10.05 -22.54
C THR A 24 2.56 10.09 -23.29
N SER A 25 2.32 11.19 -24.00
CA SER A 25 1.16 11.31 -24.90
C SER A 25 1.39 10.68 -26.28
N GLY A 26 2.50 9.98 -26.49
CA GLY A 26 2.82 9.36 -27.76
C GLY A 26 2.98 10.36 -28.92
N GLY A 27 2.73 9.90 -30.16
CA GLY A 27 2.77 10.74 -31.36
C GLY A 27 1.53 11.62 -31.54
N LEU A 28 1.50 12.40 -32.62
CA LEU A 28 0.44 13.36 -32.92
C LEU A 28 -0.96 12.71 -32.93
N LEU A 29 -1.10 11.52 -33.50
CA LEU A 29 -2.37 10.79 -33.54
C LEU A 29 -2.86 10.36 -32.15
N SER A 30 -1.96 9.94 -31.27
CA SER A 30 -2.30 9.59 -29.88
C SER A 30 -2.76 10.83 -29.10
N ARG A 31 -2.12 11.97 -29.32
CA ARG A 31 -2.53 13.26 -28.73
C ARG A 31 -3.93 13.67 -29.20
N LEU A 32 -4.21 13.57 -30.50
CA LEU A 32 -5.53 13.88 -31.06
C LEU A 32 -6.63 12.95 -30.53
N ARG A 33 -6.28 11.70 -30.21
CA ARG A 33 -7.19 10.71 -29.63
C ARG A 33 -7.30 10.79 -28.11
N GLY A 34 -6.57 11.71 -27.44
CA GLY A 34 -6.56 11.83 -25.98
C GLY A 34 -5.99 10.58 -25.30
N GLN A 35 -4.95 9.97 -25.88
CA GLN A 35 -4.33 8.75 -25.37
C GLN A 35 -2.97 9.04 -24.74
N ALA A 36 -2.62 8.25 -23.72
CA ALA A 36 -1.33 8.25 -23.06
C ALA A 36 -0.76 6.82 -22.99
N ASP A 37 0.55 6.72 -22.95
CA ASP A 37 1.31 5.47 -22.84
C ASP A 37 2.15 5.47 -21.58
N PHE A 38 2.18 4.34 -20.89
CA PHE A 38 3.14 4.08 -19.82
C PHE A 38 4.42 3.49 -20.43
N LEU A 39 5.55 4.04 -20.05
CA LEU A 39 6.87 3.53 -20.43
C LEU A 39 7.58 2.96 -19.19
N PHE A 40 8.18 1.81 -19.38
CA PHE A 40 9.12 1.18 -18.44
C PHE A 40 10.39 0.86 -19.20
N GLU A 41 11.53 1.37 -18.75
CA GLU A 41 12.83 1.24 -19.43
C GLU A 41 12.73 1.58 -20.95
N HIS A 42 12.05 2.69 -21.26
CA HIS A 42 11.77 3.17 -22.62
C HIS A 42 10.86 2.26 -23.47
N GLN A 43 10.36 1.16 -22.94
CA GLN A 43 9.46 0.23 -23.64
C GLN A 43 8.00 0.46 -23.22
N ARG A 44 7.05 0.03 -24.06
CA ARG A 44 5.61 0.07 -23.78
C ARG A 44 5.12 -1.31 -23.38
N PRO A 45 5.07 -1.65 -22.08
CA PRO A 45 4.58 -2.94 -21.63
C PRO A 45 3.05 -3.11 -21.78
N PHE A 46 2.33 -2.00 -21.95
CA PHE A 46 0.86 -1.98 -22.01
C PHE A 46 0.36 -1.22 -23.23
N GLY A 47 -0.92 -1.42 -23.58
CA GLY A 47 -1.62 -0.61 -24.57
C GLY A 47 -1.87 0.82 -24.10
N SER A 48 -2.16 1.71 -25.04
CA SER A 48 -2.50 3.10 -24.74
C SER A 48 -3.82 3.19 -23.95
N ILE A 49 -3.89 4.17 -23.06
CA ILE A 49 -5.03 4.45 -22.19
C ILE A 49 -5.55 5.88 -22.40
N PRO A 50 -6.79 6.19 -21.98
CA PRO A 50 -7.27 7.57 -21.98
C PRO A 50 -6.39 8.47 -21.10
N THR A 51 -6.03 9.67 -21.60
CA THR A 51 -5.19 10.63 -20.86
C THR A 51 -5.80 11.01 -19.50
N ALA A 52 -7.14 11.00 -19.39
CA ALA A 52 -7.84 11.25 -18.11
C ALA A 52 -7.53 10.20 -17.04
N GLN A 53 -7.04 9.02 -17.41
CA GLN A 53 -6.65 7.95 -16.51
C GLN A 53 -5.12 7.87 -16.28
N ALA A 54 -4.34 8.74 -16.95
CA ALA A 54 -2.89 8.63 -16.97
C ALA A 54 -2.25 8.62 -15.57
N TYR A 55 -2.75 9.45 -14.65
CA TYR A 55 -2.21 9.49 -13.28
C TYR A 55 -2.46 8.17 -12.53
N ALA A 56 -3.71 7.70 -12.51
CA ALA A 56 -4.04 6.43 -11.85
C ALA A 56 -3.29 5.25 -12.47
N PHE A 57 -3.08 5.29 -13.80
CA PHE A 57 -2.34 4.26 -14.49
C PHE A 57 -0.83 4.32 -14.20
N MET A 58 -0.26 5.51 -14.02
CA MET A 58 1.12 5.69 -13.59
C MET A 58 1.36 5.03 -12.22
N GLU A 59 0.49 5.32 -11.25
CA GLU A 59 0.57 4.71 -9.91
C GLU A 59 0.44 3.18 -9.97
N TRP A 60 -0.49 2.69 -10.77
CA TRP A 60 -0.63 1.26 -11.00
C TRP A 60 0.59 0.66 -11.70
N GLY A 61 1.15 1.35 -12.69
CA GLY A 61 2.36 0.91 -13.41
C GLY A 61 3.59 0.83 -12.50
N MET A 62 3.77 1.80 -11.59
CA MET A 62 4.83 1.72 -10.57
C MET A 62 4.62 0.51 -9.63
N ASN A 63 3.38 0.23 -9.20
CA ASN A 63 3.06 -0.99 -8.45
C ASN A 63 3.40 -2.26 -9.23
N TRP A 64 3.11 -2.27 -10.54
CA TRP A 64 3.47 -3.36 -11.42
C TRP A 64 4.99 -3.58 -11.50
N CYS A 65 5.78 -2.51 -11.60
CA CYS A 65 7.25 -2.59 -11.57
C CYS A 65 7.74 -3.26 -10.27
N VAL A 66 7.29 -2.79 -9.11
CA VAL A 66 7.64 -3.37 -7.81
C VAL A 66 7.22 -4.84 -7.72
N SER A 67 5.99 -5.16 -8.15
CA SER A 67 5.47 -6.54 -8.10
C SER A 67 6.32 -7.52 -8.90
N LEU A 68 6.85 -7.12 -10.05
CA LEU A 68 7.61 -7.99 -10.94
C LEU A 68 9.12 -7.98 -10.67
N HIS A 69 9.69 -6.85 -10.27
CA HIS A 69 11.14 -6.68 -10.32
C HIS A 69 11.82 -6.56 -8.94
N ALA A 70 11.13 -6.12 -7.88
CA ALA A 70 11.72 -6.06 -6.53
C ALA A 70 11.78 -7.46 -5.88
N ASN A 71 12.57 -8.37 -6.44
CA ASN A 71 12.59 -9.77 -6.05
C ASN A 71 13.54 -10.09 -4.88
N GLU A 72 14.30 -9.14 -4.41
CA GLU A 72 15.12 -9.19 -3.20
C GLU A 72 14.28 -9.20 -1.91
N TYR A 73 12.99 -8.85 -1.98
CA TYR A 73 12.05 -8.82 -0.87
C TYR A 73 11.00 -9.93 -0.95
N LEU A 74 10.54 -10.41 0.21
CA LEU A 74 9.25 -11.09 0.27
C LEU A 74 8.17 -10.00 0.16
N LYS A 75 7.35 -10.05 -0.90
CA LYS A 75 6.34 -9.03 -1.22
C LYS A 75 4.95 -9.50 -0.85
N LEU A 76 4.29 -8.78 0.06
CA LEU A 76 2.90 -9.03 0.42
C LEU A 76 1.98 -7.99 -0.20
N HIS A 77 0.84 -8.43 -0.73
CA HIS A 77 -0.28 -7.54 -1.06
C HIS A 77 -0.93 -7.07 0.26
N ALA A 78 -0.38 -6.04 0.82
CA ALA A 78 -0.72 -5.55 2.14
C ALA A 78 -0.50 -4.05 2.23
N ALA A 79 -1.32 -3.37 3.03
CA ALA A 79 -0.94 -2.06 3.53
C ALA A 79 0.03 -2.22 4.70
N ALA A 80 0.91 -1.25 4.89
CA ALA A 80 1.85 -1.17 5.99
C ALA A 80 1.89 0.25 6.54
N VAL A 81 1.71 0.38 7.84
CA VAL A 81 1.77 1.64 8.57
C VAL A 81 2.67 1.51 9.78
N ALA A 82 3.32 2.59 10.19
CA ALA A 82 4.23 2.58 11.33
C ALA A 82 3.84 3.62 12.38
N ARG A 83 4.11 3.30 13.65
CA ARG A 83 4.01 4.21 14.78
C ARG A 83 5.02 3.79 15.83
N ASP A 84 5.65 4.76 16.48
CA ASP A 84 6.63 4.52 17.56
C ASP A 84 7.71 3.48 17.18
N GLY A 85 8.24 3.59 15.93
CA GLY A 85 9.31 2.72 15.42
C GLY A 85 8.91 1.27 15.13
N SER A 86 7.62 0.93 15.14
CA SER A 86 7.13 -0.41 14.82
C SER A 86 6.07 -0.41 13.73
N VAL A 87 6.02 -1.47 12.93
CA VAL A 87 5.13 -1.59 11.77
C VAL A 87 3.97 -2.55 12.06
N MET A 88 2.79 -2.13 11.62
CA MET A 88 1.63 -3.00 11.44
C MET A 88 1.43 -3.27 9.95
N ILE A 89 1.43 -4.56 9.59
CA ILE A 89 1.17 -5.05 8.23
C ILE A 89 -0.28 -5.49 8.15
N MET A 90 -0.99 -5.08 7.09
CA MET A 90 -2.41 -5.40 6.89
C MET A 90 -2.61 -6.18 5.58
N PRO A 91 -2.36 -7.51 5.54
CA PRO A 91 -2.67 -8.34 4.38
C PRO A 91 -4.17 -8.51 4.21
N GLY A 92 -4.64 -8.73 2.99
CA GLY A 92 -6.05 -9.06 2.78
C GLY A 92 -6.49 -8.94 1.32
N VAL A 93 -7.66 -9.51 1.04
CA VAL A 93 -8.27 -9.48 -0.31
C VAL A 93 -8.60 -8.04 -0.76
N PRO A 94 -8.69 -7.81 -2.06
CA PRO A 94 -9.28 -6.57 -2.58
C PRO A 94 -10.69 -6.37 -1.99
N GLY A 95 -11.00 -5.14 -1.55
CA GLY A 95 -12.29 -4.82 -0.92
C GLY A 95 -12.38 -5.09 0.59
N ALA A 96 -11.35 -5.63 1.23
CA ALA A 96 -11.32 -5.83 2.68
C ALA A 96 -11.26 -4.52 3.51
N GLY A 97 -11.16 -3.36 2.87
CA GLY A 97 -11.08 -2.06 3.54
C GLY A 97 -9.64 -1.60 3.86
N LYS A 98 -8.60 -2.32 3.43
CA LYS A 98 -7.18 -2.01 3.72
C LYS A 98 -6.78 -0.56 3.40
N SER A 99 -7.01 -0.11 2.16
CA SER A 99 -6.60 1.25 1.74
C SER A 99 -7.37 2.34 2.47
N THR A 100 -8.67 2.12 2.78
CA THR A 100 -9.46 3.04 3.58
C THR A 100 -8.91 3.14 5.00
N LEU A 101 -8.61 2.00 5.62
CA LEU A 101 -8.05 1.95 6.97
C LEU A 101 -6.63 2.54 7.00
N CYS A 102 -5.79 2.24 5.99
CA CYS A 102 -4.46 2.81 5.83
C CYS A 102 -4.50 4.34 5.72
N ALA A 103 -5.40 4.88 4.88
CA ALA A 103 -5.59 6.32 4.74
C ALA A 103 -6.00 6.97 6.06
N ALA A 104 -7.01 6.41 6.74
CA ALA A 104 -7.49 6.94 8.01
C ALA A 104 -6.42 6.87 9.12
N LEU A 105 -5.64 5.80 9.19
CA LEU A 105 -4.50 5.70 10.11
C LEU A 105 -3.46 6.79 9.82
N GLY A 106 -3.13 7.01 8.53
CA GLY A 106 -2.23 8.10 8.14
C GLY A 106 -2.73 9.46 8.59
N LEU A 107 -4.01 9.75 8.38
CA LEU A 107 -4.65 11.01 8.80
C LEU A 107 -4.73 11.17 10.34
N THR A 108 -4.60 10.08 11.09
CA THR A 108 -4.54 10.08 12.56
C THR A 108 -3.13 9.98 13.14
N GLY A 109 -2.10 10.24 12.32
CA GLY A 109 -0.71 10.37 12.75
C GLY A 109 0.12 9.09 12.69
N TRP A 110 -0.35 8.05 12.00
CA TRP A 110 0.51 6.92 11.63
C TRP A 110 1.32 7.29 10.38
N ARG A 111 2.55 6.83 10.31
CA ARG A 111 3.35 6.91 9.11
C ARG A 111 2.91 5.83 8.12
N ILE A 112 2.49 6.22 6.92
CA ILE A 112 2.17 5.28 5.85
C ILE A 112 3.48 4.82 5.20
N LEU A 113 3.74 3.51 5.24
CA LEU A 113 4.86 2.91 4.53
C LEU A 113 4.46 2.46 3.13
N SER A 114 3.26 1.90 2.98
CA SER A 114 2.65 1.53 1.70
C SER A 114 1.18 1.18 1.88
N ASP A 115 0.36 1.32 0.84
CA ASP A 115 -1.03 0.83 0.83
C ASP A 115 -1.25 -0.44 -0.02
N GLU A 116 -0.25 -0.87 -0.79
CA GLU A 116 -0.37 -1.98 -1.74
C GLU A 116 0.71 -3.06 -1.55
N HIS A 117 1.97 -2.66 -1.21
CA HIS A 117 3.12 -3.56 -1.10
C HIS A 117 3.83 -3.44 0.24
N ALA A 118 3.74 -4.44 1.08
CA ALA A 118 4.66 -4.58 2.19
C ALA A 118 5.91 -5.35 1.71
N LEU A 119 7.06 -4.68 1.70
CA LEU A 119 8.35 -5.22 1.28
C LEU A 119 9.11 -5.70 2.52
N ILE A 120 9.25 -7.01 2.66
CA ILE A 120 9.88 -7.63 3.84
C ILE A 120 11.27 -8.11 3.49
N GLN A 121 12.27 -7.73 4.27
CA GLN A 121 13.62 -8.29 4.14
C GLN A 121 13.60 -9.77 4.53
N PRO A 122 14.02 -10.68 3.64
CA PRO A 122 13.98 -12.11 3.91
C PRO A 122 14.70 -12.51 5.20
N GLY A 123 14.10 -13.41 5.97
CA GLY A 123 14.64 -13.89 7.23
C GLY A 123 14.49 -12.92 8.41
N THR A 124 13.77 -11.83 8.25
CA THR A 124 13.55 -10.80 9.27
C THR A 124 12.08 -10.42 9.38
N THR A 125 11.76 -9.50 10.31
CA THR A 125 10.49 -8.78 10.35
C THR A 125 10.60 -7.35 9.79
N GLN A 126 11.74 -6.98 9.19
CA GLN A 126 12.01 -5.62 8.71
C GLN A 126 11.21 -5.32 7.45
N VAL A 127 10.42 -4.25 7.52
CA VAL A 127 9.63 -3.72 6.41
C VAL A 127 10.35 -2.52 5.81
N VAL A 128 10.61 -2.56 4.52
CA VAL A 128 11.21 -1.45 3.78
C VAL A 128 10.10 -0.49 3.35
N PRO A 129 10.19 0.80 3.71
CA PRO A 129 9.19 1.79 3.31
C PRO A 129 9.11 1.99 1.80
N LEU A 130 7.90 2.06 1.29
CA LEU A 130 7.57 2.43 -0.09
C LEU A 130 6.43 3.44 -0.07
N CYS A 131 6.65 4.59 0.58
CA CYS A 131 5.63 5.62 0.74
C CYS A 131 5.23 6.18 -0.61
N ARG A 132 3.95 6.02 -0.95
CA ARG A 132 3.34 6.56 -2.17
C ARG A 132 1.88 6.90 -1.91
N PRO A 133 1.24 7.76 -2.75
CA PRO A 133 -0.16 8.13 -2.58
C PRO A 133 -1.08 6.91 -2.45
N VAL A 134 -1.96 6.94 -1.44
CA VAL A 134 -2.90 5.85 -1.15
C VAL A 134 -3.97 5.75 -2.23
N SER A 135 -4.14 4.57 -2.82
CA SER A 135 -5.12 4.32 -3.87
C SER A 135 -6.50 4.00 -3.30
N LEU A 136 -7.43 4.95 -3.39
CA LEU A 136 -8.81 4.81 -2.95
C LEU A 136 -9.75 4.58 -4.14
N LYS A 137 -10.81 3.77 -3.94
CA LYS A 137 -11.70 3.34 -5.01
C LYS A 137 -13.16 3.48 -4.60
N ASN A 138 -13.98 3.97 -5.55
CA ASN A 138 -15.43 4.05 -5.39
C ASN A 138 -15.84 4.75 -4.08
N GLU A 139 -16.63 4.12 -3.24
CA GLU A 139 -17.16 4.68 -1.98
C GLU A 139 -16.05 5.09 -1.00
N SER A 140 -14.89 4.41 -1.01
CA SER A 140 -13.79 4.74 -0.08
C SER A 140 -13.25 6.16 -0.26
N ILE A 141 -13.40 6.75 -1.45
CA ILE A 141 -13.00 8.14 -1.72
C ILE A 141 -13.84 9.10 -0.86
N GLU A 142 -15.17 8.92 -0.87
CA GLU A 142 -16.08 9.79 -0.12
C GLU A 142 -16.02 9.49 1.39
N VAL A 143 -15.77 8.25 1.78
CA VAL A 143 -15.54 7.88 3.19
C VAL A 143 -14.36 8.68 3.76
N ILE A 144 -13.22 8.70 3.07
CA ILE A 144 -12.04 9.45 3.55
C ILE A 144 -12.22 10.96 3.45
N ARG A 145 -12.89 11.48 2.41
CA ARG A 145 -13.23 12.91 2.33
C ARG A 145 -14.15 13.37 3.47
N SER A 146 -15.07 12.50 3.89
CA SER A 146 -15.97 12.79 5.01
C SER A 146 -15.25 12.66 6.34
N PHE A 147 -14.30 11.72 6.45
CA PHE A 147 -13.48 11.50 7.65
C PHE A 147 -12.55 12.68 7.92
N ASP A 148 -11.86 13.16 6.87
CA ASP A 148 -11.01 14.35 6.95
C ASP A 148 -11.19 15.22 5.69
N PRO A 149 -11.97 16.31 5.78
CA PRO A 149 -12.13 17.28 4.69
C PRO A 149 -10.83 17.99 4.26
N GLY A 150 -9.79 17.94 5.09
CA GLY A 150 -8.45 18.48 4.78
C GLY A 150 -7.58 17.52 3.97
N ALA A 151 -8.00 16.28 3.78
CA ALA A 151 -7.22 15.29 3.03
C ALA A 151 -6.99 15.73 1.58
N ILE A 152 -5.73 15.67 1.14
CA ILE A 152 -5.33 16.11 -0.20
C ILE A 152 -5.46 14.95 -1.19
N PHE A 153 -6.25 15.16 -2.24
CA PHE A 153 -6.46 14.19 -3.31
C PHE A 153 -5.88 14.69 -4.64
N GLY A 154 -5.35 13.76 -5.41
CA GLY A 154 -5.03 13.96 -6.82
C GLY A 154 -6.28 13.90 -7.72
N PRO A 155 -6.08 13.93 -9.05
CA PRO A 155 -7.17 13.85 -9.99
C PRO A 155 -7.95 12.54 -9.86
N VAL A 156 -9.28 12.64 -9.97
CA VAL A 156 -10.17 11.48 -9.98
C VAL A 156 -10.20 10.88 -11.38
N SER A 157 -9.85 9.61 -11.49
CA SER A 157 -9.95 8.82 -12.72
C SER A 157 -11.23 7.98 -12.70
N LYS A 158 -12.13 8.25 -13.63
CA LYS A 158 -13.39 7.51 -13.79
C LYS A 158 -13.24 6.40 -14.84
N GLU A 159 -14.17 5.44 -14.79
CA GLU A 159 -14.28 4.37 -15.79
C GLU A 159 -12.98 3.55 -15.97
N THR A 160 -12.18 3.44 -14.92
CA THR A 160 -11.05 2.52 -14.93
C THR A 160 -11.56 1.08 -14.77
N HIS A 161 -10.73 0.08 -15.08
CA HIS A 161 -11.08 -1.33 -14.82
C HIS A 161 -11.37 -1.64 -13.33
N LYS A 162 -11.01 -0.72 -12.42
CA LYS A 162 -11.30 -0.79 -10.96
C LYS A 162 -12.42 0.18 -10.53
N GLY A 163 -13.15 0.76 -11.47
CA GLY A 163 -14.18 1.78 -11.23
C GLY A 163 -13.58 3.19 -11.12
N THR A 164 -14.11 4.00 -10.23
CA THR A 164 -13.57 5.34 -9.94
C THR A 164 -12.39 5.23 -8.99
N VAL A 165 -11.26 5.83 -9.33
CA VAL A 165 -10.02 5.80 -8.53
C VAL A 165 -9.56 7.23 -8.25
N ALA A 166 -9.16 7.50 -7.02
CA ALA A 166 -8.44 8.70 -6.62
C ALA A 166 -7.30 8.33 -5.66
N HIS A 167 -6.24 9.10 -5.69
CA HIS A 167 -5.10 8.89 -4.81
C HIS A 167 -5.05 10.02 -3.78
N MET A 168 -4.84 9.65 -2.51
CA MET A 168 -4.67 10.57 -1.41
C MET A 168 -3.18 10.74 -1.10
N LYS A 169 -2.75 11.96 -0.76
CA LYS A 169 -1.39 12.23 -0.28
C LYS A 169 -1.06 11.34 0.92
N ALA A 170 0.12 10.71 0.94
CA ALA A 170 0.52 9.73 1.94
C ALA A 170 1.69 10.20 2.84
N ASP A 171 2.48 11.14 2.39
CA ASP A 171 3.61 11.72 3.13
C ASP A 171 3.14 12.73 4.20
N LEU A 172 2.33 12.25 5.15
CA LEU A 172 1.68 13.05 6.19
C LEU A 172 2.55 13.18 7.46
N ALA A 173 3.38 12.17 7.73
CA ALA A 173 4.30 12.17 8.85
C ALA A 173 5.63 12.86 8.48
N ALA A 174 6.29 13.47 9.46
CA ALA A 174 7.55 14.20 9.24
C ALA A 174 8.70 13.31 8.74
N ASP A 175 8.65 12.01 9.05
CA ASP A 175 9.63 10.99 8.65
C ASP A 175 9.19 10.15 7.44
N SER A 176 8.18 10.60 6.68
CA SER A 176 7.60 9.84 5.55
C SER A 176 8.63 9.47 4.48
N HIS A 177 9.70 10.24 4.35
CA HIS A 177 10.77 10.03 3.36
C HIS A 177 11.97 9.25 3.90
N ASP A 178 11.96 8.84 5.17
CA ASP A 178 12.97 7.93 5.69
C ASP A 178 12.77 6.54 5.06
N THR A 179 13.79 6.00 4.43
CA THR A 179 13.77 4.69 3.79
C THR A 179 14.33 3.58 4.67
N SER A 180 14.73 3.89 5.90
CA SER A 180 15.26 2.92 6.85
C SER A 180 14.21 1.84 7.16
N PRO A 181 14.57 0.55 7.07
CA PRO A 181 13.66 -0.53 7.42
C PRO A 181 13.21 -0.47 8.88
N LEU A 182 11.95 -0.81 9.13
CA LEU A 182 11.36 -0.82 10.46
C LEU A 182 10.82 -2.22 10.82
N PRO A 183 10.95 -2.68 12.07
CA PRO A 183 10.47 -3.99 12.48
C PRO A 183 8.94 -4.05 12.52
N ALA A 184 8.36 -5.06 11.85
CA ALA A 184 6.96 -5.39 12.05
C ALA A 184 6.76 -6.07 13.42
N ARG A 185 5.68 -5.69 14.12
CA ARG A 185 5.24 -6.31 15.37
C ARG A 185 3.84 -6.88 15.28
N ILE A 186 3.01 -6.34 14.41
CA ILE A 186 1.61 -6.73 14.25
C ILE A 186 1.33 -7.09 12.79
N MET A 187 0.64 -8.21 12.60
CA MET A 187 0.00 -8.57 11.34
C MET A 187 -1.52 -8.60 11.56
N LEU A 188 -2.22 -7.60 11.03
CA LEU A 188 -3.65 -7.40 11.18
C LEU A 188 -4.38 -7.79 9.89
N PHE A 189 -5.38 -8.64 9.98
CA PHE A 189 -6.22 -9.04 8.84
C PHE A 189 -7.56 -8.29 8.90
N PRO A 190 -7.67 -7.12 8.25
CA PRO A 190 -8.88 -6.32 8.30
C PRO A 190 -9.95 -6.89 7.39
N ARG A 191 -11.20 -6.78 7.82
CA ARG A 191 -12.38 -7.06 7.03
C ARG A 191 -13.50 -6.08 7.38
N TYR A 192 -13.83 -5.22 6.42
CA TYR A 192 -15.01 -4.40 6.51
C TYR A 192 -16.27 -5.24 6.25
N SER A 193 -17.26 -5.15 7.15
CA SER A 193 -18.54 -5.86 7.00
C SER A 193 -19.65 -5.07 7.66
N LYS A 194 -20.74 -4.84 6.95
CA LYS A 194 -21.95 -4.21 7.52
C LYS A 194 -22.81 -5.18 8.30
N GLU A 195 -22.58 -6.48 8.16
CA GLU A 195 -23.44 -7.55 8.68
C GLU A 195 -22.87 -8.21 9.93
N GLU A 196 -21.55 -8.29 10.04
CA GLU A 196 -20.91 -8.98 11.16
C GLU A 196 -20.59 -8.01 12.31
N PRO A 197 -20.71 -8.45 13.57
CA PRO A 197 -20.37 -7.63 14.73
C PRO A 197 -18.87 -7.27 14.70
N GLN A 198 -18.58 -6.05 15.10
CA GLN A 198 -17.21 -5.56 15.23
C GLN A 198 -16.45 -6.39 16.26
N ARG A 199 -15.23 -6.78 15.92
CA ARG A 199 -14.34 -7.52 16.81
C ARG A 199 -12.90 -7.37 16.41
N LEU A 200 -12.03 -7.37 17.41
CA LEU A 200 -10.58 -7.54 17.29
C LEU A 200 -10.20 -8.76 18.12
N GLY A 201 -9.45 -9.68 17.55
CA GLY A 201 -9.09 -10.91 18.25
C GLY A 201 -7.81 -11.54 17.72
N LEU A 202 -7.13 -12.28 18.61
CA LEU A 202 -5.92 -13.02 18.24
C LEU A 202 -6.22 -14.05 17.15
N ARG A 203 -5.28 -14.16 16.22
CA ARG A 203 -5.31 -15.11 15.12
C ARG A 203 -4.18 -16.15 15.27
N ARG A 204 -4.47 -17.42 14.96
CA ARG A 204 -3.45 -18.47 14.98
C ARG A 204 -2.37 -18.21 13.93
N ARG A 205 -1.09 -18.34 14.31
CA ARG A 205 0.06 -18.15 13.40
C ARG A 205 0.00 -19.04 12.16
N THR A 206 -0.43 -20.30 12.29
CA THR A 206 -0.56 -21.22 11.15
C THR A 206 -1.55 -20.73 10.10
N THR A 207 -2.72 -20.24 10.52
CA THR A 207 -3.71 -19.68 9.58
C THR A 207 -3.25 -18.34 9.02
N SER A 208 -2.52 -17.55 9.81
CA SER A 208 -1.91 -16.29 9.36
C SER A 208 -0.85 -16.52 8.30
N PHE A 209 0.01 -17.54 8.49
CA PHE A 209 1.00 -17.95 7.50
C PHE A 209 0.35 -18.29 6.14
N ILE A 210 -0.66 -19.17 6.16
CA ILE A 210 -1.34 -19.58 4.91
C ILE A 210 -1.96 -18.37 4.21
N LEU A 211 -2.62 -17.51 4.97
CA LEU A 211 -3.29 -16.35 4.38
C LEU A 211 -2.30 -15.29 3.89
N ALA A 212 -1.21 -15.04 4.61
CA ALA A 212 -0.14 -14.15 4.17
C ALA A 212 0.57 -14.69 2.92
N ALA A 213 0.84 -15.99 2.85
CA ALA A 213 1.39 -16.64 1.67
C ALA A 213 0.45 -16.52 0.46
N TYR A 214 -0.86 -16.69 0.66
CA TYR A 214 -1.87 -16.48 -0.38
C TYR A 214 -1.89 -15.04 -0.90
N HIS A 215 -1.62 -14.05 -0.03
CA HIS A 215 -1.52 -12.65 -0.38
C HIS A 215 -0.11 -12.19 -0.77
N SER A 216 0.82 -13.10 -1.00
CA SER A 216 2.16 -12.76 -1.47
C SER A 216 2.24 -12.76 -2.99
N PHE A 217 2.96 -11.78 -3.55
CA PHE A 217 3.22 -11.71 -4.99
C PHE A 217 4.28 -12.71 -5.45
N ASN A 218 5.19 -13.13 -4.56
CA ASN A 218 6.36 -13.92 -4.96
C ASN A 218 6.73 -15.08 -4.00
N TYR A 219 5.91 -15.37 -3.01
CA TYR A 219 6.16 -16.46 -2.07
C TYR A 219 6.52 -17.79 -2.78
N SER A 220 5.70 -18.19 -3.75
CA SER A 220 5.92 -19.43 -4.50
C SER A 220 7.12 -19.34 -5.44
N LEU A 221 7.44 -18.16 -5.96
CA LEU A 221 8.60 -17.95 -6.84
C LEU A 221 9.93 -18.03 -6.07
N MET A 222 9.92 -17.64 -4.80
CA MET A 222 11.09 -17.71 -3.92
C MET A 222 11.38 -19.14 -3.42
N GLY A 223 10.46 -20.09 -3.58
CA GLY A 223 10.64 -21.49 -3.14
C GLY A 223 10.93 -21.60 -1.65
N GLU A 224 11.99 -22.32 -1.27
CA GLU A 224 12.40 -22.53 0.12
C GLU A 224 12.71 -21.19 0.84
N ALA A 225 13.38 -20.27 0.16
CA ALA A 225 13.67 -18.94 0.73
C ALA A 225 12.37 -18.16 1.06
N GLY A 226 11.33 -18.30 0.23
CA GLY A 226 10.02 -17.72 0.48
C GLY A 226 9.34 -18.31 1.72
N PHE A 227 9.44 -19.64 1.89
CA PHE A 227 8.91 -20.31 3.09
C PHE A 227 9.62 -19.83 4.36
N GLU A 228 10.96 -19.80 4.37
CA GLU A 228 11.74 -19.35 5.54
C GLU A 228 11.51 -17.86 5.84
N ALA A 229 11.41 -17.01 4.81
CA ALA A 229 11.10 -15.59 4.98
C ALA A 229 9.71 -15.38 5.58
N MET A 230 8.69 -16.09 5.08
CA MET A 230 7.33 -16.00 5.61
C MET A 230 7.23 -16.55 7.04
N LYS A 231 7.94 -17.63 7.33
CA LYS A 231 8.01 -18.23 8.66
C LYS A 231 8.62 -17.24 9.65
N ALA A 232 9.79 -16.67 9.32
CA ALA A 232 10.45 -15.67 10.18
C ALA A 232 9.55 -14.48 10.47
N LEU A 233 8.84 -13.97 9.44
CA LEU A 233 7.89 -12.88 9.60
C LEU A 233 6.76 -13.28 10.57
N VAL A 234 6.07 -14.40 10.32
CA VAL A 234 4.89 -14.80 11.12
C VAL A 234 5.25 -15.21 12.54
N GLU A 235 6.45 -15.78 12.76
CA GLU A 235 6.96 -16.08 14.10
C GLU A 235 7.33 -14.84 14.90
N GLY A 236 7.77 -13.78 14.21
CA GLY A 236 8.23 -12.53 14.82
C GLY A 236 7.14 -11.48 15.06
N VAL A 237 5.88 -11.72 14.66
CA VAL A 237 4.77 -10.78 14.83
C VAL A 237 3.59 -11.42 15.58
N ASP A 238 2.77 -10.57 16.21
CA ASP A 238 1.47 -10.99 16.72
C ASP A 238 0.41 -10.80 15.63
N CYS A 239 -0.46 -11.81 15.46
CA CYS A 239 -1.44 -11.85 14.40
C CYS A 239 -2.85 -11.63 14.95
N TYR A 240 -3.64 -10.78 14.27
CA TYR A 240 -5.00 -10.43 14.68
C TYR A 240 -5.97 -10.42 13.51
N ASP A 241 -7.23 -10.76 13.80
CA ASP A 241 -8.37 -10.49 12.93
C ASP A 241 -9.05 -9.21 13.39
N LEU A 242 -9.38 -8.32 12.46
CA LEU A 242 -10.19 -7.14 12.69
C LEU A 242 -11.43 -7.21 11.78
N VAL A 243 -12.62 -7.33 12.36
CA VAL A 243 -13.88 -7.10 11.65
C VAL A 243 -14.45 -5.78 12.13
N TYR A 244 -14.74 -4.87 11.20
CA TYR A 244 -15.24 -3.55 11.55
C TYR A 244 -16.35 -3.09 10.60
N GLN A 245 -17.25 -2.29 11.12
CA GLN A 245 -18.32 -1.58 10.41
C GLN A 245 -18.05 -0.08 10.43
N ASP A 246 -17.51 0.38 11.55
CA ASP A 246 -17.26 1.77 11.88
C ASP A 246 -15.75 2.05 11.87
N LEU A 247 -15.35 3.12 11.19
CA LEU A 247 -13.94 3.46 11.02
C LEU A 247 -13.33 4.01 12.31
N ASP A 248 -14.08 4.82 13.07
CA ASP A 248 -13.58 5.41 14.32
C ASP A 248 -13.34 4.31 15.37
N TRP A 249 -14.27 3.35 15.46
CA TRP A 249 -14.07 2.18 16.31
C TRP A 249 -12.82 1.37 15.89
N ALA A 250 -12.61 1.15 14.59
CA ALA A 250 -11.44 0.43 14.12
C ALA A 250 -10.14 1.14 14.47
N LEU A 251 -10.08 2.45 14.31
CA LEU A 251 -8.92 3.27 14.67
C LEU A 251 -8.64 3.22 16.17
N GLN A 252 -9.68 3.30 17.01
CA GLN A 252 -9.52 3.18 18.45
C GLN A 252 -9.01 1.79 18.85
N ALA A 253 -9.62 0.72 18.32
CA ALA A 253 -9.21 -0.66 18.60
C ALA A 253 -7.75 -0.92 18.20
N ILE A 254 -7.30 -0.37 17.07
CA ILE A 254 -5.91 -0.45 16.61
C ILE A 254 -4.98 0.36 17.52
N GLY A 255 -5.38 1.56 17.95
CA GLY A 255 -4.62 2.38 18.88
C GLY A 255 -4.39 1.68 20.22
N ASP A 256 -5.45 1.08 20.77
CA ASP A 256 -5.38 0.31 22.02
C ASP A 256 -4.48 -0.92 21.87
N LEU A 257 -4.60 -1.65 20.75
CA LEU A 257 -3.75 -2.79 20.43
C LEU A 257 -2.27 -2.40 20.34
N HIS A 258 -1.96 -1.30 19.65
CA HIS A 258 -0.59 -0.81 19.51
C HIS A 258 0.02 -0.46 20.86
N THR A 259 -0.73 0.23 21.72
CA THR A 259 -0.28 0.59 23.07
C THR A 259 0.01 -0.64 23.93
N GLN A 260 -0.81 -1.69 23.84
CA GLN A 260 -0.62 -2.94 24.56
C GLN A 260 0.60 -3.73 24.06
N SER A 261 0.85 -3.72 22.76
CA SER A 261 1.96 -4.44 22.11
C SER A 261 3.31 -3.72 22.27
N GLY A 262 3.32 -2.44 22.65
CA GLY A 262 4.51 -1.62 22.87
C GLY A 262 5.06 -1.65 24.29
N THR A 263 4.37 -2.31 25.23
CA THR A 263 4.86 -2.47 26.61
C THR A 263 5.85 -3.67 26.65
N PRO A 264 7.13 -3.47 27.06
CA PRO A 264 8.14 -4.52 27.12
C PRO A 264 7.83 -5.57 28.18
#